data_25c273b3e8a083482757d11aba0d87b9
#
_entry.id   25c273b3e8a083482757d11aba0d87b9
#
_cell.length_a   1.000
_cell.length_b   1.000
_cell.length_c   1.000
_cell.angle_alpha   90.00
_cell.angle_beta   90.00
_cell.angle_gamma   90.00
#
_symmetry.space_group_name_H-M   'P 1'
#
loop_
_entity.id
_entity.type
_entity.pdbx_description
1 polymer ?
#
loop_
_entity_poly.entity_id
_entity_poly.type
_entity_poly.pdbx_seq_one_letter_code
_entity_poly.pdbx_strand_id
1 'polypeptide(L)'
;MNVHWDEHQEPLGTALTLIHSRQSTTSRFLGDPGPDRAQVETILDAAGAAPDHRRLTPWRLVIVPSEKRHLLAEAFADALSERDPEATEAQRKEASEKAYRGPLLVTVIARLSPELGSVPTPERLLSAGCALQNMLLAAHAMGFGGGLLTGKSIYSARLKQFFQLGDTEQLLCFMAVGAVLRGKPTTTRPAMNDYTTTL
;
A
#
# COMPACT_ATOMS: atom_id res chain seq x y z
N MET A 1 17.96 -21.59 -5.87
CA MET A 1 19.05 -20.74 -6.41
C MET A 1 19.82 -20.24 -5.21
N ASN A 2 21.01 -20.80 -4.91
CA ASN A 2 21.84 -20.32 -3.80
C ASN A 2 22.47 -19.02 -4.25
N VAL A 3 22.04 -17.91 -3.67
CA VAL A 3 22.71 -16.62 -3.84
C VAL A 3 23.99 -16.70 -3.01
N HIS A 4 25.11 -16.91 -3.67
CA HIS A 4 26.42 -16.71 -3.08
C HIS A 4 26.63 -15.21 -2.88
N TRP A 5 26.61 -14.77 -1.65
CA TRP A 5 26.99 -13.41 -1.25
C TRP A 5 28.51 -13.32 -1.18
N ASP A 6 29.17 -13.37 -2.32
CA ASP A 6 30.60 -13.25 -2.40
C ASP A 6 30.99 -11.80 -2.74
N GLU A 7 31.75 -11.21 -1.84
CA GLU A 7 32.75 -10.14 -2.01
C GLU A 7 32.32 -8.75 -2.51
N HIS A 8 31.03 -8.38 -2.68
CA HIS A 8 30.74 -7.08 -3.27
C HIS A 8 30.03 -6.14 -2.28
N GLN A 9 30.66 -5.04 -1.93
CA GLN A 9 30.06 -3.86 -1.29
C GLN A 9 28.88 -3.28 -2.11
N GLU A 10 28.77 -3.62 -3.39
CA GLU A 10 27.72 -3.20 -4.30
C GLU A 10 26.27 -3.57 -3.85
N PRO A 11 25.97 -4.79 -3.39
CA PRO A 11 24.61 -5.13 -2.94
C PRO A 11 24.16 -4.32 -1.73
N LEU A 12 25.05 -4.06 -0.77
CA LEU A 12 24.75 -3.24 0.40
C LEU A 12 24.48 -1.78 -0.03
N GLY A 13 25.36 -1.21 -0.84
CA GLY A 13 25.21 0.15 -1.37
C GLY A 13 23.92 0.33 -2.13
N THR A 14 23.57 -0.61 -3.01
CA THR A 14 22.33 -0.61 -3.78
C THR A 14 21.11 -0.70 -2.88
N ALA A 15 21.08 -1.63 -1.93
CA ALA A 15 19.96 -1.81 -1.00
C ALA A 15 19.73 -0.57 -0.13
N LEU A 16 20.78 -0.01 0.45
CA LEU A 16 20.68 1.20 1.28
C LEU A 16 20.25 2.42 0.44
N THR A 17 20.78 2.57 -0.77
CA THR A 17 20.37 3.65 -1.67
C THR A 17 18.89 3.55 -1.99
N LEU A 18 18.38 2.36 -2.34
CA LEU A 18 16.97 2.14 -2.63
C LEU A 18 16.08 2.46 -1.43
N ILE A 19 16.45 1.98 -0.24
CA ILE A 19 15.69 2.20 1.00
C ILE A 19 15.66 3.68 1.37
N HIS A 20 16.82 4.35 1.33
CA HIS A 20 16.94 5.75 1.77
C HIS A 20 16.41 6.76 0.76
N SER A 21 16.50 6.49 -0.54
CA SER A 21 15.97 7.38 -1.59
C SER A 21 14.45 7.33 -1.69
N ARG A 22 13.81 6.19 -1.34
CA ARG A 22 12.35 6.07 -1.42
C ARG A 22 11.67 7.08 -0.47
N GLN A 23 10.79 7.88 -1.02
CA GLN A 23 9.93 8.79 -0.26
C GLN A 23 8.45 8.50 -0.59
N SER A 24 7.57 8.71 0.39
CA SER A 24 6.13 8.64 0.14
C SER A 24 5.67 9.84 -0.67
N THR A 25 5.02 9.60 -1.78
CA THR A 25 4.40 10.63 -2.60
C THR A 25 2.96 10.83 -2.15
N THR A 26 2.53 12.08 -1.99
CA THR A 26 1.12 12.37 -1.75
C THR A 26 0.33 11.91 -2.98
N SER A 27 -0.64 11.02 -2.79
CA SER A 27 -1.32 10.31 -3.87
C SER A 27 -1.98 11.23 -4.91
N ARG A 28 -2.38 12.45 -4.55
CA ARG A 28 -2.89 13.47 -5.50
C ARG A 28 -1.83 14.00 -6.47
N PHE A 29 -0.56 13.72 -6.23
CA PHE A 29 0.56 14.09 -7.09
C PHE A 29 1.15 12.89 -7.85
N LEU A 30 0.41 11.79 -7.89
CA LEU A 30 0.70 10.65 -8.73
C LEU A 30 -0.20 10.70 -9.98
N GLY A 31 0.40 10.60 -11.14
CA GLY A 31 -0.32 10.64 -12.41
C GLY A 31 0.34 9.79 -13.49
N ASP A 32 -0.07 9.99 -14.72
CA ASP A 32 0.49 9.28 -15.87
C ASP A 32 1.93 9.73 -16.19
N PRO A 33 2.76 8.81 -16.75
CA PRO A 33 2.43 7.42 -17.02
C PRO A 33 2.41 6.58 -15.74
N GLY A 34 1.51 5.58 -15.70
CA GLY A 34 1.56 4.51 -14.70
C GLY A 34 2.45 3.35 -15.12
N PRO A 35 2.66 2.36 -14.23
CA PRO A 35 3.34 1.13 -14.58
C PRO A 35 2.56 0.36 -15.64
N ASP A 36 3.26 -0.20 -16.61
CA ASP A 36 2.70 -1.13 -17.57
C ASP A 36 2.36 -2.49 -16.92
N ARG A 37 1.79 -3.41 -17.70
CA ARG A 37 1.35 -4.71 -17.18
C ARG A 37 2.50 -5.51 -16.56
N ALA A 38 3.65 -5.58 -17.19
CA ALA A 38 4.80 -6.33 -16.70
C ALA A 38 5.37 -5.70 -15.42
N GLN A 39 5.40 -4.37 -15.37
CA GLN A 39 5.80 -3.62 -14.17
C GLN A 39 4.80 -3.80 -13.01
N VAL A 40 3.50 -3.82 -13.29
CA VAL A 40 2.48 -4.14 -12.28
C VAL A 40 2.69 -5.56 -11.72
N GLU A 41 2.89 -6.54 -12.59
CA GLU A 41 3.15 -7.92 -12.18
C GLU A 41 4.42 -8.01 -11.30
N THR A 42 5.50 -7.32 -11.65
CA THR A 42 6.74 -7.27 -10.84
C THR A 42 6.51 -6.59 -9.48
N ILE A 43 5.75 -5.49 -9.45
CA ILE A 43 5.41 -4.80 -8.18
C ILE A 43 4.62 -5.73 -7.26
N LEU A 44 3.64 -6.46 -7.79
CA LEU A 44 2.82 -7.36 -7.01
C LEU A 44 3.59 -8.60 -6.55
N ASP A 45 4.46 -9.16 -7.40
CA ASP A 45 5.31 -10.31 -7.09
C ASP A 45 6.26 -10.01 -5.92
N ALA A 46 6.76 -8.78 -5.83
CA ALA A 46 7.63 -8.35 -4.74
C ALA A 46 6.99 -8.54 -3.34
N ALA A 47 5.66 -8.55 -3.25
CA ALA A 47 4.96 -8.85 -2.01
C ALA A 47 5.26 -10.26 -1.50
N GLY A 48 5.43 -11.23 -2.42
CA GLY A 48 5.73 -12.62 -2.09
C GLY A 48 7.09 -12.85 -1.41
N ALA A 49 8.00 -11.87 -1.49
CA ALA A 49 9.30 -11.92 -0.82
C ALA A 49 9.26 -11.43 0.65
N ALA A 50 8.09 -11.07 1.16
CA ALA A 50 7.96 -10.63 2.54
C ALA A 50 8.19 -11.78 3.53
N PRO A 51 8.76 -11.50 4.72
CA PRO A 51 8.80 -12.46 5.81
C PRO A 51 7.38 -12.91 6.16
N ASP A 52 7.13 -14.20 6.14
CA ASP A 52 5.81 -14.79 6.35
C ASP A 52 5.91 -16.08 7.17
N HIS A 53 5.57 -15.99 8.44
CA HIS A 53 5.59 -17.13 9.35
C HIS A 53 4.62 -18.20 8.87
N ARG A 54 5.13 -19.41 8.60
CA ARG A 54 4.40 -20.58 8.07
C ARG A 54 3.86 -20.41 6.64
N ARG A 55 4.27 -19.41 5.90
CA ARG A 55 3.85 -19.15 4.52
C ARG A 55 2.32 -19.04 4.39
N LEU A 56 1.70 -18.28 5.29
CA LEU A 56 0.25 -18.09 5.36
C LEU A 56 -0.29 -17.16 4.30
N THR A 57 0.56 -16.32 3.73
CA THR A 57 0.19 -15.21 2.83
C THR A 57 -0.97 -14.42 3.45
N PRO A 58 -0.78 -13.80 4.64
CA PRO A 58 -1.85 -13.17 5.39
C PRO A 58 -2.28 -11.83 4.77
N TRP A 59 -2.18 -11.71 3.46
CA TRP A 59 -2.64 -10.56 2.68
C TRP A 59 -3.35 -10.99 1.41
N ARG A 60 -4.23 -10.13 0.95
CA ARG A 60 -4.89 -10.19 -0.35
C ARG A 60 -4.76 -8.83 -1.02
N LEU A 61 -4.32 -8.82 -2.25
CA LEU A 61 -4.15 -7.61 -3.05
C LEU A 61 -5.27 -7.55 -4.09
N VAL A 62 -5.93 -6.38 -4.20
CA VAL A 62 -6.98 -6.17 -5.19
C VAL A 62 -6.63 -4.95 -6.02
N ILE A 63 -6.37 -5.14 -7.31
CA ILE A 63 -6.22 -4.04 -8.27
C ILE A 63 -7.59 -3.46 -8.53
N VAL A 64 -7.73 -2.13 -8.43
CA VAL A 64 -8.94 -1.43 -8.85
C VAL A 64 -8.70 -0.87 -10.25
N PRO A 65 -9.23 -1.52 -11.29
CA PRO A 65 -9.01 -1.09 -12.66
C PRO A 65 -9.75 0.22 -12.97
N SER A 66 -9.29 0.95 -13.99
CA SER A 66 -9.81 2.29 -14.34
C SER A 66 -11.32 2.31 -14.56
N GLU A 67 -11.84 1.29 -15.22
CA GLU A 67 -13.27 1.16 -15.52
C GLU A 67 -14.15 0.92 -14.28
N LYS A 68 -13.59 0.53 -13.15
CA LYS A 68 -14.30 0.35 -11.87
C LYS A 68 -14.07 1.47 -10.86
N ARG A 69 -13.25 2.48 -11.20
CA ARG A 69 -12.95 3.60 -10.29
C ARG A 69 -14.17 4.40 -9.91
N HIS A 70 -15.14 4.55 -10.82
CA HIS A 70 -16.41 5.26 -10.53
C HIS A 70 -17.20 4.57 -9.41
N LEU A 71 -17.26 3.23 -9.39
CA LEU A 71 -17.94 2.48 -8.33
C LEU A 71 -17.23 2.63 -6.98
N LEU A 72 -15.91 2.67 -6.98
CA LEU A 72 -15.13 2.94 -5.75
C LEU A 72 -15.34 4.40 -5.30
N ALA A 73 -15.47 5.34 -6.22
CA ALA A 73 -15.74 6.75 -5.91
C ALA A 73 -17.09 6.91 -5.19
N GLU A 74 -18.13 6.23 -5.67
CA GLU A 74 -19.43 6.15 -5.01
C GLU A 74 -19.30 5.55 -3.60
N ALA A 75 -18.59 4.43 -3.47
CA ALA A 75 -18.37 3.80 -2.17
C ALA A 75 -17.64 4.71 -1.17
N PHE A 76 -16.69 5.54 -1.61
CA PHE A 76 -16.05 6.54 -0.77
C PHE A 76 -16.98 7.67 -0.34
N ALA A 77 -17.83 8.17 -1.25
CA ALA A 77 -18.81 9.20 -0.95
C ALA A 77 -19.86 8.69 0.05
N ASP A 78 -20.36 7.47 -0.16
CA ASP A 78 -21.31 6.82 0.73
C ASP A 78 -20.70 6.57 2.11
N ALA A 79 -19.48 6.06 2.18
CA ALA A 79 -18.75 5.86 3.44
C ALA A 79 -18.55 7.18 4.23
N LEU A 80 -18.46 8.31 3.54
CA LEU A 80 -18.46 9.61 4.20
C LEU A 80 -19.86 9.95 4.74
N SER A 81 -20.91 9.80 3.95
CA SER A 81 -22.29 10.10 4.35
C SER A 81 -22.78 9.24 5.51
N GLU A 82 -22.41 7.96 5.53
CA GLU A 82 -22.71 7.08 6.68
C GLU A 82 -22.09 7.57 8.00
N ARG A 83 -20.87 8.11 7.93
CA ARG A 83 -20.14 8.60 9.09
C ARG A 83 -20.55 10.01 9.49
N ASP A 84 -20.90 10.83 8.52
CA ASP A 84 -21.22 12.25 8.67
C ASP A 84 -22.42 12.57 7.77
N PRO A 85 -23.65 12.43 8.31
CA PRO A 85 -24.88 12.74 7.54
C PRO A 85 -24.98 14.20 7.08
N GLU A 86 -24.26 15.11 7.76
CA GLU A 86 -24.24 16.54 7.43
C GLU A 86 -23.12 16.89 6.43
N ALA A 87 -22.40 15.88 5.91
CA ALA A 87 -21.34 16.10 4.95
C ALA A 87 -21.85 16.83 3.71
N THR A 88 -21.21 17.94 3.37
CA THR A 88 -21.55 18.74 2.20
C THR A 88 -21.23 17.99 0.91
N GLU A 89 -21.85 18.41 -0.19
CA GLU A 89 -21.56 17.84 -1.51
C GLU A 89 -20.09 18.01 -1.91
N ALA A 90 -19.46 19.12 -1.55
CA ALA A 90 -18.02 19.35 -1.77
C ALA A 90 -17.17 18.32 -1.04
N GLN A 91 -17.49 18.00 0.21
CA GLN A 91 -16.78 16.98 0.98
C GLN A 91 -17.00 15.57 0.41
N ARG A 92 -18.21 15.25 -0.04
CA ARG A 92 -18.53 13.99 -0.71
C ARG A 92 -17.73 13.83 -2.02
N LYS A 93 -17.66 14.91 -2.80
CA LYS A 93 -16.85 14.96 -4.02
C LYS A 93 -15.37 14.75 -3.71
N GLU A 94 -14.81 15.44 -2.70
CA GLU A 94 -13.43 15.23 -2.28
C GLU A 94 -13.17 13.78 -1.81
N ALA A 95 -14.14 13.18 -1.11
CA ALA A 95 -14.05 11.79 -0.71
C ALA A 95 -14.01 10.85 -1.93
N SER A 96 -14.86 11.06 -2.93
CA SER A 96 -14.93 10.27 -4.15
C SER A 96 -13.65 10.37 -5.00
N GLU A 97 -13.01 11.54 -5.04
CA GLU A 97 -11.76 11.75 -5.79
C GLU A 97 -10.61 10.81 -5.34
N LYS A 98 -10.68 10.25 -4.15
CA LYS A 98 -9.70 9.27 -3.67
C LYS A 98 -9.61 8.02 -4.56
N ALA A 99 -10.71 7.63 -5.19
CA ALA A 99 -10.76 6.51 -6.11
C ALA A 99 -9.88 6.70 -7.35
N TYR A 100 -9.58 7.93 -7.72
CA TYR A 100 -8.82 8.28 -8.93
C TYR A 100 -7.35 8.63 -8.65
N ARG A 101 -6.86 8.34 -7.46
CA ARG A 101 -5.47 8.63 -7.07
C ARG A 101 -4.50 7.66 -7.74
N GLY A 102 -3.66 8.21 -8.62
CA GLY A 102 -2.64 7.47 -9.37
C GLY A 102 -3.20 6.49 -10.42
N PRO A 103 -2.44 6.20 -11.47
CA PRO A 103 -2.82 5.25 -12.53
C PRO A 103 -3.01 3.82 -12.01
N LEU A 104 -2.12 3.33 -11.14
CA LEU A 104 -2.30 2.05 -10.45
C LEU A 104 -2.81 2.29 -9.03
N LEU A 105 -3.90 1.61 -8.67
CA LEU A 105 -4.45 1.59 -7.31
C LEU A 105 -4.64 0.14 -6.87
N VAL A 106 -3.96 -0.24 -5.82
CA VAL A 106 -4.03 -1.57 -5.22
C VAL A 106 -4.59 -1.44 -3.81
N THR A 107 -5.63 -2.21 -3.52
CA THR A 107 -6.16 -2.34 -2.16
C THR A 107 -5.42 -3.45 -1.44
N VAL A 108 -4.92 -3.17 -0.25
CA VAL A 108 -4.21 -4.13 0.61
C VAL A 108 -5.15 -4.56 1.73
N ILE A 109 -5.44 -5.86 1.78
CA ILE A 109 -6.37 -6.47 2.71
C ILE A 109 -5.60 -7.50 3.54
N ALA A 110 -5.68 -7.42 4.86
CA ALA A 110 -5.14 -8.45 5.75
C ALA A 110 -6.16 -9.58 5.96
N ARG A 111 -5.65 -10.81 5.96
CA ARG A 111 -6.39 -12.03 6.32
C ARG A 111 -6.06 -12.40 7.76
N LEU A 112 -7.03 -12.29 8.64
CA LEU A 112 -6.85 -12.45 10.08
C LEU A 112 -7.58 -13.67 10.64
N SER A 113 -8.01 -14.60 9.76
CA SER A 113 -8.76 -15.79 10.17
C SER A 113 -7.99 -16.63 11.19
N PRO A 114 -8.61 -17.06 12.31
CA PRO A 114 -8.02 -18.03 13.22
C PRO A 114 -7.65 -19.36 12.54
N GLU A 115 -8.34 -19.72 11.46
CA GLU A 115 -8.08 -20.94 10.67
C GLU A 115 -6.72 -20.94 9.99
N LEU A 116 -6.11 -19.77 9.81
CA LEU A 116 -4.73 -19.64 9.30
C LEU A 116 -3.67 -20.10 10.33
N GLY A 117 -4.07 -20.87 11.34
CA GLY A 117 -3.18 -21.44 12.33
C GLY A 117 -2.94 -20.54 13.55
N SER A 118 -2.03 -20.96 14.43
CA SER A 118 -1.72 -20.30 15.70
C SER A 118 -0.88 -19.02 15.58
N VAL A 119 -0.68 -18.47 14.36
CA VAL A 119 0.10 -17.24 14.18
C VAL A 119 -0.73 -16.04 14.64
N PRO A 120 -0.25 -15.26 15.63
CA PRO A 120 -0.98 -14.13 16.17
C PRO A 120 -1.27 -13.03 15.13
N THR A 121 -2.37 -12.30 15.30
CA THR A 121 -2.74 -11.16 14.44
C THR A 121 -1.62 -10.13 14.24
N PRO A 122 -0.85 -9.72 15.28
CA PRO A 122 0.26 -8.78 15.08
C PRO A 122 1.32 -9.28 14.10
N GLU A 123 1.67 -10.56 14.14
CA GLU A 123 2.64 -11.14 13.20
C GLU A 123 2.11 -11.12 11.75
N ARG A 124 0.83 -11.39 11.55
CA ARG A 124 0.20 -11.34 10.22
C ARG A 124 0.16 -9.92 9.67
N LEU A 125 -0.14 -8.93 10.53
CA LEU A 125 -0.10 -7.52 10.13
C LEU A 125 1.33 -7.07 9.82
N LEU A 126 2.32 -7.55 10.57
CA LEU A 126 3.73 -7.30 10.28
C LEU A 126 4.12 -7.86 8.91
N SER A 127 3.76 -9.10 8.61
CA SER A 127 4.01 -9.72 7.30
C SER A 127 3.35 -8.93 6.16
N ALA A 128 2.08 -8.52 6.32
CA ALA A 128 1.37 -7.69 5.33
C ALA A 128 2.05 -6.32 5.15
N GLY A 129 2.56 -5.72 6.22
CA GLY A 129 3.33 -4.47 6.18
C GLY A 129 4.65 -4.63 5.42
N CYS A 130 5.37 -5.74 5.63
CA CYS A 130 6.58 -6.08 4.87
C CYS A 130 6.27 -6.28 3.37
N ALA A 131 5.19 -6.98 3.05
CA ALA A 131 4.75 -7.16 1.66
C ALA A 131 4.47 -5.82 0.98
N LEU A 132 3.75 -4.92 1.66
CA LEU A 132 3.47 -3.57 1.19
C LEU A 132 4.76 -2.75 0.99
N GLN A 133 5.71 -2.83 1.90
CA GLN A 133 6.99 -2.14 1.76
C GLN A 133 7.80 -2.66 0.57
N ASN A 134 7.82 -3.97 0.34
CA ASN A 134 8.49 -4.55 -0.83
C ASN A 134 7.87 -4.03 -2.15
N MET A 135 6.54 -3.95 -2.23
CA MET A 135 5.85 -3.37 -3.39
C MET A 135 6.23 -1.90 -3.61
N LEU A 136 6.31 -1.11 -2.53
CA LEU A 136 6.71 0.30 -2.62
C LEU A 136 8.16 0.46 -3.07
N LEU A 137 9.06 -0.42 -2.65
CA LEU A 137 10.47 -0.43 -3.09
C LEU A 137 10.58 -0.84 -4.55
N ALA A 138 9.83 -1.86 -4.99
CA ALA A 138 9.80 -2.28 -6.38
C ALA A 138 9.30 -1.15 -7.30
N ALA A 139 8.20 -0.50 -6.94
CA ALA A 139 7.69 0.65 -7.69
C ALA A 139 8.73 1.80 -7.75
N HIS A 140 9.40 2.08 -6.63
CA HIS A 140 10.44 3.11 -6.57
C HIS A 140 11.66 2.76 -7.43
N ALA A 141 12.12 1.50 -7.42
CA ALA A 141 13.22 1.04 -8.25
C ALA A 141 12.94 1.19 -9.75
N MET A 142 11.67 1.15 -10.15
CA MET A 142 11.21 1.38 -11.52
C MET A 142 10.99 2.87 -11.85
N GLY A 143 11.30 3.78 -10.93
CA GLY A 143 11.15 5.23 -11.12
C GLY A 143 9.75 5.77 -10.82
N PHE A 144 8.82 4.97 -10.31
CA PHE A 144 7.49 5.43 -9.91
C PHE A 144 7.47 5.98 -8.50
N GLY A 145 6.57 6.93 -8.27
CA GLY A 145 6.15 7.32 -6.93
C GLY A 145 5.13 6.36 -6.36
N GLY A 146 5.16 6.17 -5.05
CA GLY A 146 4.18 5.39 -4.31
C GLY A 146 3.63 6.17 -3.11
N GLY A 147 2.33 6.07 -2.88
CA GLY A 147 1.65 6.68 -1.74
C GLY A 147 0.57 5.79 -1.17
N LEU A 148 0.41 5.85 0.15
CA LEU A 148 -0.63 5.10 0.85
C LEU A 148 -1.81 6.03 1.16
N LEU A 149 -3.02 5.53 0.89
CA LEU A 149 -4.26 6.15 1.30
C LEU A 149 -4.86 5.30 2.42
N THR A 150 -5.00 5.95 3.55
CA THR A 150 -5.66 5.42 4.74
C THR A 150 -6.76 6.40 5.16
N GLY A 151 -7.28 6.26 6.33
CA GLY A 151 -8.27 7.16 6.90
C GLY A 151 -9.56 6.44 7.26
N LYS A 152 -10.52 7.18 7.76
CA LYS A 152 -11.71 6.61 8.41
C LYS A 152 -12.57 5.75 7.47
N SER A 153 -12.55 6.02 6.15
CA SER A 153 -13.36 5.26 5.18
C SER A 153 -12.96 3.79 5.06
N ILE A 154 -11.69 3.42 5.33
CA ILE A 154 -11.29 2.00 5.24
C ILE A 154 -12.02 1.09 6.24
N TYR A 155 -12.62 1.66 7.27
CA TYR A 155 -13.39 0.95 8.30
C TYR A 155 -14.89 0.95 8.03
N SER A 156 -15.36 1.57 6.93
CA SER A 156 -16.79 1.67 6.63
C SER A 156 -17.38 0.36 6.16
N ALA A 157 -18.67 0.15 6.48
CA ALA A 157 -19.43 -1.00 5.99
C ALA A 157 -19.50 -1.00 4.45
N ARG A 158 -19.55 0.19 3.84
CA ARG A 158 -19.58 0.34 2.36
C ARG A 158 -18.33 -0.20 1.69
N LEU A 159 -17.13 0.12 2.19
CA LEU A 159 -15.90 -0.44 1.62
C LEU A 159 -15.75 -1.92 1.94
N LYS A 160 -16.19 -2.37 3.13
CA LYS A 160 -16.25 -3.81 3.45
C LYS A 160 -17.10 -4.55 2.41
N GLN A 161 -18.28 -4.04 2.10
CA GLN A 161 -19.20 -4.61 1.09
C GLN A 161 -18.60 -4.54 -0.32
N PHE A 162 -18.06 -3.39 -0.72
CA PHE A 162 -17.48 -3.18 -2.05
C PHE A 162 -16.37 -4.17 -2.38
N PHE A 163 -15.48 -4.44 -1.42
CA PHE A 163 -14.39 -5.40 -1.57
C PHE A 163 -14.76 -6.83 -1.14
N GLN A 164 -16.02 -7.05 -0.79
CA GLN A 164 -16.53 -8.36 -0.33
C GLN A 164 -15.63 -8.94 0.78
N LEU A 165 -15.31 -8.11 1.79
CA LEU A 165 -14.47 -8.55 2.88
C LEU A 165 -15.19 -9.56 3.75
N GLY A 166 -14.54 -10.71 3.99
CA GLY A 166 -14.96 -11.67 5.00
C GLY A 166 -14.85 -11.09 6.42
N ASP A 167 -15.48 -11.76 7.40
CA ASP A 167 -15.48 -11.30 8.80
C ASP A 167 -14.08 -11.26 9.41
N THR A 168 -13.15 -12.03 8.87
CA THR A 168 -11.76 -12.10 9.30
C THR A 168 -10.81 -11.36 8.36
N GLU A 169 -11.33 -10.55 7.44
CA GLU A 169 -10.52 -9.70 6.58
C GLU A 169 -10.62 -8.24 7.00
N GLN A 170 -9.51 -7.54 6.93
CA GLN A 170 -9.42 -6.12 7.25
C GLN A 170 -8.74 -5.36 6.11
N LEU A 171 -9.40 -4.32 5.59
CA LEU A 171 -8.76 -3.40 4.67
C LEU A 171 -7.72 -2.57 5.43
N LEU A 172 -6.45 -2.63 5.00
CA LEU A 172 -5.36 -1.90 5.64
C LEU A 172 -5.16 -0.52 5.01
N CYS A 173 -5.08 -0.47 3.69
CA CYS A 173 -4.87 0.77 2.95
C CYS A 173 -5.12 0.55 1.46
N PHE A 174 -5.07 1.66 0.71
CA PHE A 174 -4.84 1.64 -0.73
C PHE A 174 -3.41 2.10 -1.01
N MET A 175 -2.73 1.42 -1.91
CA MET A 175 -1.45 1.82 -2.47
C MET A 175 -1.69 2.41 -3.86
N ALA A 176 -1.38 3.69 -4.03
CA ALA A 176 -1.41 4.35 -5.33
C ALA A 176 0.00 4.46 -5.89
N VAL A 177 0.18 4.18 -7.18
CA VAL A 177 1.46 4.25 -7.89
C VAL A 177 1.28 4.99 -9.21
N GLY A 178 2.28 5.77 -9.60
CA GLY A 178 2.33 6.50 -10.86
C GLY A 178 3.55 7.41 -10.96
N ALA A 179 3.66 8.14 -12.06
CA ALA A 179 4.68 9.17 -12.20
C ALA A 179 4.50 10.27 -11.15
N VAL A 180 5.61 10.79 -10.64
CA VAL A 180 5.60 11.87 -9.65
C VAL A 180 5.43 13.21 -10.37
N LEU A 181 4.22 13.76 -10.35
CA LEU A 181 3.89 15.05 -10.99
C LEU A 181 4.45 16.24 -10.21
N ARG A 182 4.60 16.07 -8.90
CA ARG A 182 5.15 17.08 -7.99
C ARG A 182 5.98 16.41 -6.91
N GLY A 183 7.28 16.62 -6.94
CA GLY A 183 8.20 16.16 -5.90
C GLY A 183 7.95 16.86 -4.56
N LYS A 184 8.29 16.18 -3.48
CA LYS A 184 8.39 16.78 -2.16
C LYS A 184 9.84 17.19 -1.89
N PRO A 185 10.06 18.22 -1.06
CA PRO A 185 11.38 18.45 -0.48
C PRO A 185 11.87 17.18 0.23
N THR A 186 13.19 16.97 0.22
CA THR A 186 13.79 15.86 0.99
C THR A 186 13.38 15.97 2.45
N THR A 187 12.75 14.94 2.96
CA THR A 187 12.33 14.88 4.37
C THR A 187 13.51 14.41 5.21
N THR A 188 13.82 15.15 6.27
CA THR A 188 14.77 14.69 7.28
C THR A 188 14.30 13.37 7.87
N ARG A 189 15.16 12.37 7.87
CA ARG A 189 14.89 11.07 8.51
C ARG A 189 15.16 11.20 10.00
N PRO A 190 14.42 10.48 10.87
CA PRO A 190 14.76 10.43 12.29
C PRO A 190 16.17 9.83 12.47
N ALA A 191 16.90 10.34 13.44
CA ALA A 191 18.17 9.73 13.82
C ALA A 191 17.96 8.37 14.49
N MET A 192 18.92 7.46 14.37
CA MET A 192 18.82 6.13 14.98
C MET A 192 18.49 6.21 16.50
N ASN A 193 19.06 7.16 17.19
CA ASN A 193 18.84 7.34 18.63
C ASN A 193 17.41 7.77 18.99
N ASP A 194 16.61 8.26 18.03
CA ASP A 194 15.22 8.65 18.27
C ASP A 194 14.28 7.44 18.44
N TYR A 195 14.71 6.25 18.01
CA TYR A 195 13.87 5.05 18.00
C TYR A 195 14.60 3.76 18.46
N THR A 196 15.84 3.88 18.98
CA THR A 196 16.60 2.75 19.52
C THR A 196 16.95 2.96 20.98
N THR A 197 16.89 1.90 21.76
CA THR A 197 17.38 1.84 23.12
C THR A 197 18.22 0.56 23.32
N THR A 198 19.24 0.63 24.18
CA THR A 198 20.02 -0.53 24.61
C THR A 198 19.63 -0.86 26.05
N LEU A 199 19.43 -2.18 26.34
CA LEU A 199 19.18 -2.68 27.69
C LEU A 199 20.47 -2.76 28.49
#